data_f21e49674c6457ec66d7b36b14acf874
#
_entry.id   f21e49674c6457ec66d7b36b14acf874
#
_cell.length_a   1.000
_cell.length_b   1.000
_cell.length_c   1.000
_cell.angle_alpha   90.00
_cell.angle_beta   90.00
_cell.angle_gamma   90.00
#
_symmetry.space_group_name_H-M   'P 1'
#
loop_
_entity.id
_entity.type
_entity.pdbx_description
1 polymer ?
#
loop_
_entity_poly.entity_id
_entity_poly.type
_entity_poly.pdbx_seq_one_letter_code
_entity_poly.pdbx_strand_id
1 'polypeptide(L)'
;EYYAGKYNIDPLILYSFIRTESNFNPNAQSNVGARGLMQITEETFDWIKLKIAPSEDLTFDDLYDPETNIRFGTYFVSYCLLRYHDDLATAAAAYHSGWGTVDNLLSQAEYSSDGETLDHYPYPQMRLYVRKITNSYQRYQDIYNEK
;
A
#
# COMPACT_ATOMS: atom_id res chain seq x y z
N GLU A 1 -5.37 -9.95 -10.01
CA GLU A 1 -5.21 -9.25 -11.31
C GLU A 1 -6.43 -8.41 -11.70
N TYR A 2 -7.65 -8.87 -11.35
CA TYR A 2 -8.88 -8.13 -11.68
C TYR A 2 -8.87 -6.69 -11.13
N TYR A 3 -8.58 -6.55 -9.83
CA TYR A 3 -8.58 -5.21 -9.21
C TYR A 3 -7.40 -4.37 -9.66
N ALA A 4 -6.26 -4.99 -9.97
CA ALA A 4 -5.13 -4.28 -10.57
C ALA A 4 -5.54 -3.65 -11.90
N GLY A 5 -6.24 -4.40 -12.74
CA GLY A 5 -6.74 -3.90 -14.01
C GLY A 5 -7.75 -2.79 -13.82
N LYS A 6 -8.67 -2.94 -12.85
CA LYS A 6 -9.71 -1.95 -12.57
C LYS A 6 -9.12 -0.59 -12.18
N TYR A 7 -8.03 -0.57 -11.42
CA TYR A 7 -7.39 0.65 -10.95
C TYR A 7 -6.13 1.01 -11.73
N ASN A 8 -5.85 0.29 -12.82
CA ASN A 8 -4.71 0.53 -13.70
C ASN A 8 -3.38 0.50 -12.96
N ILE A 9 -3.19 -0.57 -12.17
CA ILE A 9 -1.97 -0.82 -11.39
C ILE A 9 -1.30 -2.08 -11.91
N ASP A 10 0.03 -2.09 -11.99
CA ASP A 10 0.80 -3.29 -12.28
C ASP A 10 0.51 -4.34 -11.19
N PRO A 11 0.02 -5.54 -11.53
CA PRO A 11 -0.24 -6.58 -10.54
C PRO A 11 0.97 -6.93 -9.68
N LEU A 12 2.17 -6.80 -10.21
CA LEU A 12 3.40 -7.10 -9.47
C LEU A 12 3.61 -6.14 -8.29
N ILE A 13 3.11 -4.90 -8.41
CA ILE A 13 3.10 -3.96 -7.29
C ILE A 13 2.23 -4.50 -6.16
N LEU A 14 1.03 -4.98 -6.48
CA LEU A 14 0.13 -5.54 -5.47
C LEU A 14 0.71 -6.78 -4.80
N TYR A 15 1.34 -7.65 -5.58
CA TYR A 15 2.01 -8.84 -5.02
C TYR A 15 3.11 -8.44 -4.04
N SER A 16 3.82 -7.34 -4.33
CA SER A 16 4.87 -6.83 -3.44
C SER A 16 4.31 -6.36 -2.10
N PHE A 17 3.17 -5.68 -2.12
CA PHE A 17 2.49 -5.27 -0.88
C PHE A 17 1.97 -6.48 -0.10
N ILE A 18 1.32 -7.42 -0.76
CA ILE A 18 0.77 -8.62 -0.10
C ILE A 18 1.90 -9.43 0.54
N ARG A 19 3.00 -9.63 -0.17
CA ARG A 19 4.14 -10.36 0.36
C ARG A 19 4.73 -9.67 1.59
N THR A 20 4.92 -8.36 1.51
CA THR A 20 5.54 -7.59 2.60
C THR A 20 4.63 -7.51 3.81
N GLU A 21 3.33 -7.33 3.60
CA GLU A 21 2.38 -7.16 4.70
C GLU A 21 2.05 -8.47 5.43
N SER A 22 1.77 -9.53 4.69
CA SER A 22 1.24 -10.76 5.28
C SER A 22 1.92 -12.03 4.81
N ASN A 23 2.82 -11.94 3.83
CA ASN A 23 3.38 -13.10 3.14
C ASN A 23 2.26 -14.04 2.63
N PHE A 24 1.24 -13.44 2.04
CA PHE A 24 0.07 -14.13 1.47
C PHE A 24 -0.78 -14.87 2.51
N ASN A 25 -0.77 -14.44 3.77
CA ASN A 25 -1.62 -15.01 4.82
C ASN A 25 -2.91 -14.20 4.97
N PRO A 26 -4.08 -14.73 4.53
CA PRO A 26 -5.34 -13.99 4.61
C PRO A 26 -5.83 -13.76 6.04
N ASN A 27 -5.30 -14.52 7.00
CA ASN A 27 -5.70 -14.43 8.42
C ASN A 27 -4.74 -13.61 9.26
N ALA A 28 -3.76 -12.95 8.64
CA ALA A 28 -2.76 -12.17 9.38
C ALA A 28 -3.40 -11.01 10.13
N GLN A 29 -2.90 -10.76 11.34
CA GLN A 29 -3.30 -9.63 12.18
C GLN A 29 -2.07 -9.05 12.85
N SER A 30 -1.88 -7.73 12.76
CA SER A 30 -0.72 -7.07 13.37
C SER A 30 -1.00 -6.63 14.80
N ASN A 31 0.05 -6.14 15.49
CA ASN A 31 -0.04 -5.61 16.85
C ASN A 31 -1.00 -4.41 16.96
N VAL A 32 -1.17 -3.67 15.86
CA VAL A 32 -2.07 -2.51 15.82
C VAL A 32 -3.43 -2.86 15.22
N GLY A 33 -3.72 -4.14 15.05
CA GLY A 33 -5.00 -4.62 14.58
C GLY A 33 -5.22 -4.56 13.07
N ALA A 34 -4.16 -4.32 12.28
CA ALA A 34 -4.28 -4.40 10.82
C ALA A 34 -4.59 -5.84 10.41
N ARG A 35 -5.44 -6.03 9.38
CA ARG A 35 -5.99 -7.35 9.05
C ARG A 35 -5.78 -7.75 7.60
N GLY A 36 -5.54 -9.05 7.41
CA GLY A 36 -5.61 -9.73 6.13
C GLY A 36 -4.39 -9.55 5.24
N LEU A 37 -4.56 -9.91 3.98
CA LEU A 37 -3.47 -9.97 3.01
C LEU A 37 -2.68 -8.67 2.87
N MET A 38 -3.36 -7.53 2.88
CA MET A 38 -2.74 -6.22 2.70
C MET A 38 -2.66 -5.40 3.99
N GLN A 39 -3.02 -5.99 5.11
CA GLN A 39 -2.88 -5.41 6.46
C GLN A 39 -3.52 -4.03 6.56
N ILE A 40 -4.84 -4.00 6.45
CA ILE A 40 -5.62 -2.77 6.52
C ILE A 40 -6.12 -2.55 7.95
N THR A 41 -5.89 -1.36 8.49
CA THR A 41 -6.39 -0.97 9.81
C THR A 41 -7.86 -0.58 9.74
N GLU A 42 -8.53 -0.56 10.90
CA GLU A 42 -9.95 -0.19 10.96
C GLU A 42 -10.21 1.23 10.44
N GLU A 43 -9.38 2.17 10.82
CA GLU A 43 -9.50 3.55 10.37
C GLU A 43 -9.41 3.65 8.85
N THR A 44 -8.45 2.97 8.26
CA THR A 44 -8.29 2.95 6.80
C THR A 44 -9.46 2.22 6.14
N PHE A 45 -9.92 1.10 6.71
CA PHE A 45 -11.09 0.38 6.22
C PHE A 45 -12.31 1.31 6.16
N ASP A 46 -12.59 2.05 7.24
CA ASP A 46 -13.74 2.95 7.28
C ASP A 46 -13.65 4.03 6.21
N TRP A 47 -12.46 4.59 6.03
CA TRP A 47 -12.23 5.62 5.01
C TRP A 47 -12.43 5.05 3.60
N ILE A 48 -11.87 3.89 3.30
CA ILE A 48 -12.02 3.25 1.99
C ILE A 48 -13.49 2.92 1.73
N LYS A 49 -14.19 2.37 2.74
CA LYS A 49 -15.59 2.00 2.61
C LYS A 49 -16.44 3.19 2.18
N LEU A 50 -16.20 4.36 2.76
CA LEU A 50 -16.91 5.58 2.37
C LEU A 50 -16.64 5.96 0.90
N LYS A 51 -15.47 5.62 0.37
CA LYS A 51 -15.08 5.99 -0.98
C LYS A 51 -15.63 5.03 -2.05
N ILE A 52 -15.61 3.72 -1.80
CA ILE A 52 -15.92 2.74 -2.84
C ILE A 52 -17.09 1.82 -2.52
N ALA A 53 -17.55 1.77 -1.28
CA ALA A 53 -18.58 0.82 -0.86
C ALA A 53 -19.52 1.38 0.23
N PRO A 54 -20.02 2.64 0.10
CA PRO A 54 -20.77 3.26 1.20
C PRO A 54 -22.10 2.57 1.49
N SER A 55 -22.69 1.89 0.49
CA SER A 55 -23.97 1.22 0.61
C SER A 55 -23.86 -0.28 0.88
N GLU A 56 -22.64 -0.83 0.87
CA GLU A 56 -22.45 -2.26 1.09
C GLU A 56 -22.37 -2.56 2.58
N ASP A 57 -22.95 -3.69 2.95
CA ASP A 57 -22.98 -4.13 4.35
C ASP A 57 -21.68 -4.90 4.69
N LEU A 58 -20.59 -4.16 4.77
CA LEU A 58 -19.26 -4.70 5.07
C LEU A 58 -18.80 -4.22 6.45
N THR A 59 -18.18 -5.15 7.19
CA THR A 59 -17.58 -4.85 8.49
C THR A 59 -16.07 -5.03 8.42
N PHE A 60 -15.36 -4.56 9.43
CA PHE A 60 -13.91 -4.70 9.50
C PHE A 60 -13.46 -6.17 9.44
N ASP A 61 -14.27 -7.09 9.98
CA ASP A 61 -13.97 -8.52 9.94
C ASP A 61 -14.00 -9.11 8.53
N ASP A 62 -14.71 -8.47 7.59
CA ASP A 62 -14.72 -8.90 6.20
C ASP A 62 -13.35 -8.80 5.52
N LEU A 63 -12.41 -8.09 6.13
CA LEU A 63 -11.04 -8.01 5.63
C LEU A 63 -10.26 -9.34 5.71
N TYR A 64 -10.77 -10.33 6.43
CA TYR A 64 -10.20 -11.67 6.37
C TYR A 64 -10.59 -12.42 5.10
N ASP A 65 -11.61 -11.94 4.38
CA ASP A 65 -11.93 -12.46 3.05
C ASP A 65 -10.92 -11.91 2.03
N PRO A 66 -10.19 -12.78 1.31
CA PRO A 66 -9.15 -12.33 0.37
C PRO A 66 -9.66 -11.34 -0.68
N GLU A 67 -10.85 -11.58 -1.25
CA GLU A 67 -11.38 -10.69 -2.29
C GLU A 67 -11.66 -9.29 -1.73
N THR A 68 -12.31 -9.19 -0.58
CA THR A 68 -12.59 -7.90 0.06
C THR A 68 -11.30 -7.17 0.42
N ASN A 69 -10.34 -7.89 0.98
CA ASN A 69 -9.06 -7.30 1.36
C ASN A 69 -8.30 -6.75 0.16
N ILE A 70 -8.20 -7.54 -0.92
CA ILE A 70 -7.51 -7.12 -2.13
C ILE A 70 -8.25 -5.95 -2.79
N ARG A 71 -9.57 -5.97 -2.82
CA ARG A 71 -10.38 -4.86 -3.35
C ARG A 71 -10.06 -3.55 -2.63
N PHE A 72 -10.10 -3.57 -1.31
CA PHE A 72 -9.86 -2.39 -0.48
C PHE A 72 -8.39 -1.96 -0.52
N GLY A 73 -7.48 -2.91 -0.40
CA GLY A 73 -6.04 -2.62 -0.45
C GLY A 73 -5.58 -2.08 -1.79
N THR A 74 -6.12 -2.61 -2.88
CA THR A 74 -5.79 -2.12 -4.23
C THR A 74 -6.23 -0.67 -4.40
N TYR A 75 -7.43 -0.33 -3.93
CA TYR A 75 -7.87 1.06 -3.94
C TYR A 75 -6.90 1.95 -3.18
N PHE A 76 -6.46 1.53 -2.00
CA PHE A 76 -5.55 2.33 -1.18
C PHE A 76 -4.18 2.49 -1.83
N VAL A 77 -3.64 1.43 -2.43
CA VAL A 77 -2.39 1.52 -3.20
C VAL A 77 -2.56 2.50 -4.36
N SER A 78 -3.68 2.40 -5.09
CA SER A 78 -3.99 3.32 -6.18
C SER A 78 -4.03 4.77 -5.71
N TYR A 79 -4.68 5.02 -4.58
CA TYR A 79 -4.75 6.35 -3.99
C TYR A 79 -3.36 6.90 -3.68
N CYS A 80 -2.50 6.09 -3.07
CA CYS A 80 -1.14 6.50 -2.74
C CYS A 80 -0.31 6.77 -4.00
N LEU A 81 -0.41 5.90 -5.02
CA LEU A 81 0.32 6.11 -6.27
C LEU A 81 -0.10 7.39 -6.97
N LEU A 82 -1.41 7.64 -7.05
CA LEU A 82 -1.92 8.86 -7.68
C LEU A 82 -1.49 10.11 -6.91
N ARG A 83 -1.50 10.06 -5.59
CA ARG A 83 -1.13 11.20 -4.75
C ARG A 83 0.33 11.58 -4.91
N TYR A 84 1.21 10.61 -5.20
CA TYR A 84 2.66 10.83 -5.26
C TYR A 84 3.24 10.59 -6.66
N HIS A 85 2.48 10.90 -7.69
CA HIS A 85 2.95 10.90 -9.09
C HIS A 85 3.53 9.55 -9.55
N ASP A 86 2.91 8.46 -9.11
CA ASP A 86 3.30 7.08 -9.42
C ASP A 86 4.69 6.68 -8.91
N ASP A 87 5.27 7.45 -7.98
CA ASP A 87 6.53 7.07 -7.34
C ASP A 87 6.27 5.97 -6.30
N LEU A 88 6.65 4.74 -6.63
CA LEU A 88 6.36 3.58 -5.79
C LEU A 88 6.95 3.72 -4.38
N ALA A 89 8.18 4.22 -4.27
CA ALA A 89 8.83 4.35 -2.97
C ALA A 89 8.07 5.31 -2.05
N THR A 90 7.67 6.48 -2.56
CA THR A 90 6.91 7.46 -1.77
C THR A 90 5.51 6.93 -1.44
N ALA A 91 4.86 6.25 -2.41
CA ALA A 91 3.55 5.64 -2.19
C ALA A 91 3.62 4.54 -1.11
N ALA A 92 4.67 3.72 -1.13
CA ALA A 92 4.87 2.69 -0.11
C ALA A 92 5.07 3.30 1.28
N ALA A 93 5.85 4.39 1.37
CA ALA A 93 6.03 5.11 2.63
C ALA A 93 4.68 5.61 3.17
N ALA A 94 3.82 6.14 2.31
CA ALA A 94 2.49 6.62 2.70
C ALA A 94 1.56 5.48 3.10
N TYR A 95 1.62 4.36 2.40
CA TYR A 95 0.84 3.17 2.76
C TYR A 95 1.17 2.71 4.18
N HIS A 96 2.45 2.68 4.51
CA HIS A 96 2.95 2.21 5.81
C HIS A 96 2.74 3.23 6.92
N SER A 97 3.05 4.49 6.68
CA SER A 97 3.17 5.52 7.72
C SER A 97 2.05 6.57 7.68
N GLY A 98 1.17 6.49 6.68
CA GLY A 98 0.11 7.48 6.47
C GLY A 98 0.56 8.63 5.57
N TRP A 99 -0.39 9.15 4.76
CA TRP A 99 -0.08 10.25 3.85
C TRP A 99 0.21 11.58 4.58
N GLY A 100 -0.37 11.76 5.78
CA GLY A 100 -0.07 12.97 6.57
C GLY A 100 1.41 13.07 6.93
N THR A 101 1.99 11.95 7.37
CA THR A 101 3.42 11.88 7.68
C THR A 101 4.27 12.16 6.45
N VAL A 102 3.93 11.53 5.33
CA VAL A 102 4.69 11.71 4.08
C VAL A 102 4.56 13.14 3.56
N ASP A 103 3.34 13.70 3.57
CA ASP A 103 3.14 15.09 3.12
C ASP A 103 3.96 16.06 3.94
N ASN A 104 4.05 15.84 5.26
CA ASN A 104 4.87 16.66 6.13
C ASN A 104 6.36 16.57 5.75
N LEU A 105 6.85 15.37 5.44
CA LEU A 105 8.24 15.19 4.99
C LEU A 105 8.48 15.87 3.65
N LEU A 106 7.52 15.81 2.74
CA LEU A 106 7.65 16.44 1.42
C LEU A 106 7.76 17.96 1.50
N SER A 107 7.25 18.56 2.56
CA SER A 107 7.36 20.01 2.77
C SER A 107 8.75 20.46 3.23
N GLN A 108 9.66 19.52 3.50
CA GLN A 108 10.99 19.78 4.03
C GLN A 108 12.06 19.49 2.99
N ALA A 109 12.87 20.51 2.64
CA ALA A 109 13.91 20.39 1.62
C ALA A 109 14.94 19.29 1.94
N GLU A 110 15.12 19.00 3.21
CA GLU A 110 16.04 17.95 3.67
C GLU A 110 15.65 16.57 3.15
N TYR A 111 14.33 16.31 2.99
CA TYR A 111 13.82 15.01 2.61
C TYR A 111 13.27 14.94 1.18
N SER A 112 13.02 16.09 0.57
CA SER A 112 12.45 16.14 -0.78
C SER A 112 12.94 17.37 -1.52
N SER A 113 13.57 17.15 -2.68
CA SER A 113 14.09 18.24 -3.52
C SER A 113 13.00 18.87 -4.38
N ASP A 114 11.96 18.13 -4.75
CA ASP A 114 10.89 18.61 -5.64
C ASP A 114 9.56 18.86 -4.92
N GLY A 115 9.44 18.48 -3.65
CA GLY A 115 8.20 18.61 -2.88
C GLY A 115 7.12 17.60 -3.26
N GLU A 116 7.42 16.68 -4.17
CA GLU A 116 6.46 15.71 -4.72
C GLU A 116 6.80 14.26 -4.38
N THR A 117 8.09 13.94 -4.34
CA THR A 117 8.58 12.60 -4.00
C THR A 117 9.70 12.67 -2.98
N LEU A 118 9.86 11.60 -2.17
CA LEU A 118 10.89 11.56 -1.14
C LEU A 118 12.24 11.15 -1.69
N ASP A 119 13.29 11.88 -1.32
CA ASP A 119 14.70 11.55 -1.60
C ASP A 119 15.32 10.79 -0.42
N HIS A 120 14.89 11.11 0.79
CA HIS A 120 15.42 10.54 2.03
C HIS A 120 14.28 10.13 2.96
N TYR A 121 14.46 9.02 3.67
CA TYR A 121 13.49 8.43 4.58
C TYR A 121 14.07 8.48 6.00
N PRO A 122 13.64 9.43 6.85
CA PRO A 122 14.27 9.63 8.17
C PRO A 122 13.94 8.55 9.17
N TYR A 123 12.81 7.83 8.99
CA TYR A 123 12.37 6.83 9.95
C TYR A 123 12.87 5.44 9.56
N PRO A 124 13.62 4.73 10.43
CA PRO A 124 14.21 3.42 10.07
C PRO A 124 13.19 2.38 9.61
N GLN A 125 12.02 2.31 10.27
CA GLN A 125 11.00 1.32 9.89
C GLN A 125 10.35 1.65 8.55
N MET A 126 10.10 2.92 8.28
CA MET A 126 9.61 3.38 6.98
C MET A 126 10.62 3.02 5.89
N ARG A 127 11.90 3.31 6.12
CA ARG A 127 12.97 3.03 5.18
C ARG A 127 13.08 1.53 4.88
N LEU A 128 12.98 0.71 5.91
CA LEU A 128 12.99 -0.74 5.75
C LEU A 128 11.78 -1.23 4.94
N TYR A 129 10.60 -0.71 5.25
CA TYR A 129 9.37 -1.08 4.54
C TYR A 129 9.47 -0.72 3.05
N VAL A 130 9.88 0.49 2.73
CA VAL A 130 10.05 0.94 1.35
C VAL A 130 11.03 0.03 0.61
N ARG A 131 12.14 -0.32 1.26
CA ARG A 131 13.13 -1.23 0.68
C ARG A 131 12.53 -2.60 0.38
N LYS A 132 11.73 -3.14 1.29
CA LYS A 132 11.07 -4.45 1.09
C LYS A 132 10.12 -4.40 -0.11
N ILE A 133 9.33 -3.34 -0.24
CA ILE A 133 8.41 -3.19 -1.35
C ILE A 133 9.16 -3.08 -2.68
N THR A 134 10.13 -2.17 -2.75
CA THR A 134 10.86 -1.92 -4.02
C THR A 134 11.70 -3.13 -4.43
N ASN A 135 12.32 -3.82 -3.48
CA ASN A 135 13.08 -5.03 -3.77
C ASN A 135 12.17 -6.17 -4.23
N SER A 136 11.01 -6.35 -3.60
CA SER A 136 10.04 -7.37 -4.01
C SER A 136 9.51 -7.09 -5.41
N TYR A 137 9.20 -5.83 -5.70
CA TYR A 137 8.73 -5.45 -7.02
C TYR A 137 9.79 -5.74 -8.09
N GLN A 138 11.04 -5.37 -7.85
CA GLN A 138 12.13 -5.65 -8.78
C GLN A 138 12.30 -7.15 -8.98
N ARG A 139 12.25 -7.93 -7.91
CA ARG A 139 12.37 -9.38 -7.98
C ARG A 139 11.23 -10.01 -8.79
N TYR A 140 10.00 -9.55 -8.57
CA TYR A 140 8.86 -10.03 -9.37
C TYR A 140 8.99 -9.67 -10.83
N GLN A 141 9.45 -8.46 -11.14
CA GLN A 141 9.71 -8.05 -12.52
C GLN A 141 10.74 -8.96 -13.17
N ASP A 142 11.84 -9.28 -12.48
CA ASP A 142 12.88 -10.16 -13.00
C ASP A 142 12.31 -11.54 -13.29
N ILE A 143 11.53 -12.12 -12.38
CA ILE A 143 10.94 -13.44 -12.56
C ILE A 143 9.96 -13.47 -13.74
N TYR A 144 9.09 -12.48 -13.87
CA TYR A 144 8.05 -12.47 -14.90
C TYR A 144 8.58 -12.04 -16.25
N ASN A 145 9.64 -11.23 -16.31
CA ASN A 145 10.25 -10.80 -17.57
C ASN A 145 11.15 -11.86 -18.21
N GLU A 146 11.57 -12.87 -17.44
CA GLU A 146 12.35 -14.02 -17.96
C GLU A 146 11.48 -14.99 -18.75
N LYS A 147 10.18 -14.79 -18.73
CA LYS A 147 9.22 -15.61 -19.48
C LYS A 147 8.80 -14.90 -20.76
#